data_ef6fcdb9475f26e7d172d7c6181c71a3
#
_entry.id   ef6fcdb9475f26e7d172d7c6181c71a3
#
_cell.length_a   1.000
_cell.length_b   1.000
_cell.length_c   1.000
_cell.angle_alpha   90.00
_cell.angle_beta   90.00
_cell.angle_gamma   90.00
#
_symmetry.space_group_name_H-M   'P 1'
#
loop_
_entity.id
_entity.type
_entity.pdbx_description
1 polymer ?
#
loop_
_entity_poly.entity_id
_entity_poly.type
_entity_poly.pdbx_seq_one_letter_code
_entity_poly.pdbx_strand_id
1 'polypeptide(L)'
;QEPWGCAHHDYRENQKVYSWKFNGAKMLSKPVISSPTLKIISEGELVTVLESIDTYSEQNTCFKDTILRDPLIVIESPFIKVKYGEDIGYVLEHYLNASKPIDIEKLINSGNLLHNSRLVWPGDYSSGETSTKVYDNGVISKTFFGGKVSHEESFLIPHIASKTQFYLIALRLLAKYGSDANEGVHFETDGSYFFWVLTDPSGENPGDQSIHISMSPYGMVYSHEETGC
;
A
#
# COMPACT_ATOMS: atom_id res chain seq x y z
N GLN A 1 3.26 14.66 21.75
CA GLN A 1 3.04 14.51 20.29
C GLN A 1 4.21 15.20 19.64
N GLU A 2 5.20 14.44 19.18
CA GLU A 2 6.23 15.02 18.31
C GLU A 2 5.54 15.50 17.02
N PRO A 3 5.85 16.70 16.55
CA PRO A 3 5.34 17.13 15.27
C PRO A 3 5.89 16.16 14.23
N TRP A 4 5.02 15.47 13.53
CA TRP A 4 5.35 14.62 12.41
C TRP A 4 6.03 15.52 11.38
N GLY A 5 7.37 15.49 11.35
CA GLY A 5 8.10 16.14 10.28
C GLY A 5 7.61 15.60 8.94
N CYS A 6 7.69 16.40 7.90
CA CYS A 6 7.42 15.93 6.55
C CYS A 6 8.12 14.58 6.34
N ALA A 7 7.40 13.58 5.82
CA ALA A 7 8.02 12.35 5.38
C ALA A 7 8.99 12.70 4.24
N HIS A 8 10.26 12.50 4.45
CA HIS A 8 11.31 12.84 3.48
C HIS A 8 11.95 11.56 2.97
N HIS A 9 12.12 11.50 1.66
CA HIS A 9 13.04 10.59 1.04
C HIS A 9 14.28 11.38 0.63
N ASP A 10 15.47 10.85 0.89
CA ASP A 10 16.73 11.46 0.47
C ASP A 10 16.93 11.24 -1.05
N TYR A 11 16.21 12.00 -1.86
CA TYR A 11 16.44 11.97 -3.30
C TYR A 11 17.62 12.86 -3.68
N ARG A 12 18.46 12.34 -4.56
CA ARG A 12 19.60 13.06 -5.11
C ARG A 12 19.24 13.70 -6.44
N GLU A 13 19.89 14.81 -6.75
CA GLU A 13 19.82 15.39 -8.09
C GLU A 13 20.18 14.35 -9.17
N ASN A 14 19.45 14.35 -10.28
CA ASN A 14 19.53 13.38 -11.37
C ASN A 14 19.14 11.93 -11.02
N GLN A 15 18.65 11.68 -9.81
CA GLN A 15 18.08 10.38 -9.45
C GLN A 15 16.80 10.14 -10.24
N LYS A 16 16.66 8.90 -10.74
CA LYS A 16 15.44 8.43 -11.36
C LYS A 16 14.56 7.77 -10.31
N VAL A 17 13.28 8.18 -10.28
CA VAL A 17 12.28 7.67 -9.34
C VAL A 17 10.97 7.40 -10.08
N TYR A 18 10.14 6.52 -9.52
CA TYR A 18 8.89 6.09 -10.12
C TYR A 18 7.69 6.77 -9.45
N SER A 19 6.68 7.09 -10.24
CA SER A 19 5.37 7.50 -9.73
C SER A 19 4.62 6.30 -9.14
N TRP A 20 4.10 6.46 -7.92
CA TRP A 20 3.36 5.42 -7.19
C TRP A 20 1.85 5.69 -7.07
N LYS A 21 1.39 6.83 -7.54
CA LYS A 21 -0.03 7.17 -7.46
C LYS A 21 -0.83 6.44 -8.53
N PHE A 22 -1.69 5.49 -8.15
CA PHE A 22 -2.41 4.61 -9.08
C PHE A 22 -3.29 5.35 -10.09
N ASN A 23 -3.89 6.50 -9.74
CA ASN A 23 -4.67 7.36 -10.63
C ASN A 23 -3.86 8.54 -11.19
N GLY A 24 -2.54 8.45 -11.12
CA GLY A 24 -1.59 9.44 -11.63
C GLY A 24 -1.27 10.58 -10.66
N ALA A 25 0.02 10.93 -10.59
CA ALA A 25 0.52 12.05 -9.83
C ALA A 25 0.45 13.35 -10.65
N LYS A 26 -0.09 14.42 -10.07
CA LYS A 26 -0.12 15.73 -10.73
C LYS A 26 1.26 16.36 -10.71
N MET A 27 1.77 16.71 -11.88
CA MET A 27 2.93 17.59 -12.02
C MET A 27 2.45 19.03 -12.19
N LEU A 28 2.82 19.88 -11.25
CA LEU A 28 2.38 21.28 -11.15
C LEU A 28 3.42 22.25 -11.70
N SER A 29 2.99 23.40 -12.18
CA SER A 29 3.90 24.45 -12.71
C SER A 29 4.70 25.16 -11.61
N LYS A 30 4.22 25.16 -10.36
CA LYS A 30 4.86 25.74 -9.17
C LYS A 30 4.65 24.83 -7.96
N PRO A 31 5.49 24.90 -6.92
CA PRO A 31 5.36 24.08 -5.71
C PRO A 31 4.23 24.57 -4.78
N VAL A 32 3.02 24.67 -5.31
CA VAL A 32 1.81 25.08 -4.58
C VAL A 32 0.63 24.25 -5.09
N ILE A 33 -0.18 23.73 -4.17
CA ILE A 33 -1.31 22.81 -4.49
C ILE A 33 -2.32 23.44 -5.47
N SER A 34 -2.54 24.76 -5.38
CA SER A 34 -3.44 25.49 -6.28
C SER A 34 -2.86 25.82 -7.66
N SER A 35 -1.62 25.45 -7.90
CA SER A 35 -0.94 25.72 -9.17
C SER A 35 -1.55 24.90 -10.33
N PRO A 36 -1.52 25.42 -11.56
CA PRO A 36 -1.97 24.68 -12.73
C PRO A 36 -1.21 23.34 -12.89
N THR A 37 -1.97 22.30 -13.20
CA THR A 37 -1.42 21.00 -13.56
C THR A 37 -0.85 21.07 -14.98
N LEU A 38 0.43 20.80 -15.13
CA LEU A 38 1.09 20.69 -16.41
C LEU A 38 0.82 19.32 -17.05
N LYS A 39 0.92 18.27 -16.23
CA LYS A 39 0.81 16.88 -16.70
C LYS A 39 0.35 15.95 -15.58
N ILE A 40 -0.21 14.82 -15.95
CA ILE A 40 -0.44 13.68 -15.05
C ILE A 40 0.62 12.63 -15.35
N ILE A 41 1.37 12.22 -14.33
CA ILE A 41 2.38 11.17 -14.43
C ILE A 41 1.72 9.88 -13.99
N SER A 42 1.57 8.94 -14.93
CA SER A 42 0.93 7.65 -14.64
C SER A 42 1.74 6.84 -13.63
N GLU A 43 1.08 5.92 -12.96
CA GLU A 43 1.74 4.98 -12.06
C GLU A 43 2.79 4.15 -12.80
N GLY A 44 3.95 3.95 -12.17
CA GLY A 44 5.07 3.21 -12.76
C GLY A 44 5.92 3.99 -13.73
N GLU A 45 5.51 5.19 -14.12
CA GLU A 45 6.31 6.08 -14.96
C GLU A 45 7.52 6.63 -14.23
N LEU A 46 8.61 6.79 -14.97
CA LEU A 46 9.91 7.23 -14.48
C LEU A 46 10.07 8.74 -14.65
N VAL A 47 10.44 9.41 -13.57
CA VAL A 47 10.80 10.83 -13.58
C VAL A 47 12.23 11.02 -13.10
N THR A 48 12.85 12.14 -13.47
CA THR A 48 14.18 12.52 -13.01
C THR A 48 14.07 13.66 -12.01
N VAL A 49 14.64 13.49 -10.83
CA VAL A 49 14.74 14.53 -9.80
C VAL A 49 15.74 15.59 -10.27
N LEU A 50 15.36 16.87 -10.20
CA LEU A 50 16.21 17.98 -10.65
C LEU A 50 16.87 18.75 -9.49
N GLU A 51 16.34 18.64 -8.29
CA GLU A 51 16.86 19.31 -7.10
C GLU A 51 16.86 18.31 -5.95
N SER A 52 17.98 18.17 -5.24
CA SER A 52 18.03 17.40 -4.01
C SER A 52 17.18 18.09 -2.94
N ILE A 53 16.41 17.32 -2.18
CA ILE A 53 15.78 17.84 -0.97
C ILE A 53 16.78 17.67 0.17
N ASP A 54 17.17 18.78 0.79
CA ASP A 54 17.88 18.72 2.05
C ASP A 54 16.86 18.54 3.18
N THR A 55 16.83 17.36 3.76
CA THR A 55 15.91 16.96 4.84
C THR A 55 16.03 17.81 6.09
N TYR A 56 17.16 18.52 6.26
CA TYR A 56 17.44 19.36 7.42
C TYR A 56 17.26 20.86 7.17
N SER A 57 16.83 21.25 5.96
CA SER A 57 16.58 22.66 5.66
C SER A 57 15.25 23.12 6.26
N GLU A 58 15.28 24.08 7.16
CA GLU A 58 14.10 24.79 7.71
C GLU A 58 13.23 25.46 6.62
N GLN A 59 13.72 25.49 5.37
CA GLN A 59 13.04 26.12 4.23
C GLN A 59 12.06 25.19 3.51
N ASN A 60 12.05 23.87 3.84
CA ASN A 60 11.13 22.93 3.21
C ASN A 60 9.71 23.13 3.73
N THR A 61 8.88 23.78 2.94
CA THR A 61 7.46 23.93 3.24
C THR A 61 6.76 22.60 3.03
N CYS A 62 6.19 22.03 4.10
CA CYS A 62 5.35 20.85 4.03
C CYS A 62 3.93 21.23 3.59
N PHE A 63 3.40 20.47 2.66
CA PHE A 63 2.04 20.62 2.18
C PHE A 63 1.20 19.44 2.64
N LYS A 64 -0.01 19.73 3.10
CA LYS A 64 -0.98 18.70 3.49
C LYS A 64 -1.71 18.18 2.26
N ASP A 65 -1.58 16.90 2.00
CA ASP A 65 -2.37 16.22 0.97
C ASP A 65 -3.32 15.22 1.64
N THR A 66 -4.62 15.39 1.36
CA THR A 66 -5.65 14.46 1.85
C THR A 66 -5.77 13.32 0.86
N ILE A 67 -5.19 12.19 1.20
CA ILE A 67 -5.21 10.99 0.35
C ILE A 67 -6.47 10.16 0.50
N LEU A 68 -7.13 10.24 1.65
CA LEU A 68 -8.42 9.62 1.93
C LEU A 68 -9.23 10.54 2.85
N ARG A 69 -10.55 10.60 2.66
CA ARG A 69 -11.43 11.47 3.47
C ARG A 69 -12.15 10.72 4.59
N ASP A 70 -12.43 9.45 4.38
CA ASP A 70 -13.11 8.60 5.35
C ASP A 70 -12.49 7.19 5.31
N PRO A 71 -11.73 6.81 6.35
CA PRO A 71 -11.18 7.69 7.41
C PRO A 71 -10.25 8.78 6.88
N LEU A 72 -10.11 9.87 7.62
CA LEU A 72 -9.26 10.99 7.18
C LEU A 72 -7.78 10.63 7.29
N ILE A 73 -7.14 10.49 6.13
CA ILE A 73 -5.69 10.28 6.02
C ILE A 73 -5.06 11.48 5.31
N VAL A 74 -4.18 12.17 6.02
CA VAL A 74 -3.44 13.32 5.52
C VAL A 74 -1.95 13.01 5.60
N ILE A 75 -1.25 13.19 4.48
CA ILE A 75 0.21 13.12 4.43
C ILE A 75 0.76 14.54 4.28
N GLU A 76 1.74 14.88 5.10
CA GLU A 76 2.53 16.10 4.95
C GLU A 76 3.77 15.78 4.13
N SER A 77 3.97 16.51 3.02
CA SER A 77 5.03 16.24 2.07
C SER A 77 5.50 17.52 1.39
N PRO A 78 6.79 17.67 1.10
CA PRO A 78 7.28 18.76 0.27
C PRO A 78 6.97 18.49 -1.21
N PHE A 79 7.08 19.54 -2.03
CA PHE A 79 7.19 19.39 -3.47
C PHE A 79 8.62 19.16 -3.87
N ILE A 80 8.82 18.25 -4.83
CA ILE A 80 10.10 18.02 -5.47
C ILE A 80 10.02 18.42 -6.94
N LYS A 81 11.08 19.07 -7.44
CA LYS A 81 11.18 19.44 -8.84
C LYS A 81 11.66 18.26 -9.65
N VAL A 82 10.92 17.93 -10.69
CA VAL A 82 11.18 16.76 -11.54
C VAL A 82 11.12 17.11 -13.02
N LYS A 83 11.79 16.29 -13.83
CA LYS A 83 11.64 16.25 -15.28
C LYS A 83 10.89 14.98 -15.67
N TYR A 84 9.85 15.15 -16.51
CA TYR A 84 9.09 14.05 -17.12
C TYR A 84 8.91 14.30 -18.60
N GLY A 85 9.59 13.50 -19.42
CA GLY A 85 9.77 13.80 -20.83
C GLY A 85 10.55 15.11 -21.03
N GLU A 86 9.98 16.06 -21.75
CA GLU A 86 10.56 17.40 -21.92
C GLU A 86 10.03 18.43 -20.91
N ASP A 87 9.02 18.07 -20.12
CA ASP A 87 8.40 18.98 -19.19
C ASP A 87 9.13 18.97 -17.83
N ILE A 88 9.20 20.16 -17.21
CA ILE A 88 9.73 20.37 -15.86
C ILE A 88 8.61 20.92 -15.00
N GLY A 89 8.44 20.35 -13.80
CA GLY A 89 7.41 20.77 -12.85
C GLY A 89 7.66 20.21 -11.45
N TYR A 90 6.64 20.30 -10.62
CA TYR A 90 6.70 19.94 -9.21
C TYR A 90 5.68 18.85 -8.89
N VAL A 91 6.10 17.84 -8.15
CA VAL A 91 5.28 16.71 -7.69
C VAL A 91 5.41 16.61 -6.17
N LEU A 92 4.34 16.25 -5.47
CA LEU A 92 4.44 15.92 -4.05
C LEU A 92 5.31 14.68 -3.89
N GLU A 93 6.31 14.78 -3.03
CA GLU A 93 7.36 13.80 -2.86
C GLU A 93 6.83 12.41 -2.48
N HIS A 94 5.80 12.34 -1.65
CA HIS A 94 5.22 11.08 -1.20
C HIS A 94 4.60 10.23 -2.32
N TYR A 95 4.38 10.79 -3.51
CA TYR A 95 3.95 10.02 -4.70
C TYR A 95 5.10 9.42 -5.50
N LEU A 96 6.34 9.62 -5.06
CA LEU A 96 7.53 9.14 -5.75
C LEU A 96 8.26 8.09 -4.91
N ASN A 97 8.93 7.15 -5.57
CA ASN A 97 9.80 6.18 -4.90
C ASN A 97 10.91 5.69 -5.84
N ALA A 98 12.06 5.33 -5.27
CA ALA A 98 13.18 4.77 -6.03
C ALA A 98 12.87 3.38 -6.62
N SER A 99 11.96 2.62 -6.00
CA SER A 99 11.47 1.34 -6.52
C SER A 99 10.21 1.52 -7.36
N LYS A 100 9.97 0.60 -8.29
CA LYS A 100 8.70 0.53 -9.02
C LYS A 100 7.54 0.22 -8.07
N PRO A 101 6.32 0.71 -8.37
CA PRO A 101 5.11 0.28 -7.68
C PRO A 101 4.97 -1.24 -7.69
N ILE A 102 4.61 -1.78 -6.54
CA ILE A 102 4.43 -3.22 -6.35
C ILE A 102 2.96 -3.55 -6.57
N ASP A 103 2.71 -4.43 -7.53
CA ASP A 103 1.44 -5.11 -7.68
C ASP A 103 1.47 -6.34 -6.75
N ILE A 104 0.75 -6.26 -5.64
CA ILE A 104 0.76 -7.28 -4.59
C ILE A 104 0.28 -8.62 -5.12
N GLU A 105 -0.82 -8.63 -5.88
CA GLU A 105 -1.40 -9.88 -6.38
C GLU A 105 -0.46 -10.56 -7.37
N LYS A 106 0.15 -9.75 -8.25
CA LYS A 106 1.15 -10.27 -9.17
C LYS A 106 2.39 -10.77 -8.42
N LEU A 107 2.83 -10.07 -7.38
CA LEU A 107 3.98 -10.48 -6.57
C LEU A 107 3.71 -11.80 -5.85
N ILE A 108 2.54 -11.94 -5.21
CA ILE A 108 2.12 -13.18 -4.53
C ILE A 108 2.12 -14.37 -5.51
N ASN A 109 1.68 -14.16 -6.75
CA ASN A 109 1.54 -15.20 -7.76
C ASN A 109 2.81 -15.45 -8.60
N SER A 110 3.88 -14.67 -8.42
CA SER A 110 5.08 -14.75 -9.29
C SER A 110 6.26 -15.50 -8.69
N GLY A 111 6.23 -15.82 -7.39
CA GLY A 111 7.34 -16.48 -6.72
C GLY A 111 7.38 -17.99 -6.95
N ASN A 112 8.59 -18.56 -7.05
CA ASN A 112 8.77 -19.99 -7.01
C ASN A 112 8.84 -20.47 -5.56
N LEU A 113 8.15 -21.57 -5.26
CA LEU A 113 8.13 -22.15 -3.92
C LEU A 113 9.52 -22.68 -3.53
N LEU A 114 10.10 -22.16 -2.46
CA LEU A 114 11.37 -22.63 -1.89
C LEU A 114 11.16 -23.63 -0.76
N HIS A 115 10.18 -23.39 0.10
CA HIS A 115 9.91 -24.21 1.27
C HIS A 115 8.42 -24.26 1.57
N ASN A 116 7.95 -25.41 2.04
CA ASN A 116 6.60 -25.61 2.54
C ASN A 116 6.63 -26.42 3.83
N SER A 117 5.97 -25.93 4.86
CA SER A 117 5.75 -26.64 6.10
C SER A 117 4.25 -26.73 6.39
N ARG A 118 3.83 -27.81 6.99
CA ARG A 118 2.44 -28.10 7.31
C ARG A 118 2.33 -28.56 8.75
N LEU A 119 1.44 -27.95 9.51
CA LEU A 119 1.09 -28.35 10.86
C LEU A 119 -0.40 -28.70 10.89
N VAL A 120 -0.69 -29.91 11.34
CA VAL A 120 -2.08 -30.39 11.51
C VAL A 120 -2.29 -30.71 12.98
N TRP A 121 -3.38 -30.21 13.55
CA TRP A 121 -3.78 -30.58 14.91
C TRP A 121 -5.16 -31.26 14.88
N PRO A 122 -5.24 -32.47 15.45
CA PRO A 122 -6.50 -33.20 15.51
C PRO A 122 -7.39 -32.68 16.64
N GLY A 123 -8.70 -32.62 16.38
CA GLY A 123 -9.71 -32.31 17.38
C GLY A 123 -11.11 -32.53 16.80
N ASP A 124 -12.05 -32.97 17.59
CA ASP A 124 -13.39 -33.33 17.10
C ASP A 124 -14.19 -32.13 16.57
N TYR A 125 -13.96 -30.95 17.14
CA TYR A 125 -14.60 -29.68 16.72
C TYR A 125 -13.59 -28.57 16.41
N SER A 126 -12.31 -28.79 16.73
CA SER A 126 -11.23 -27.79 16.60
C SER A 126 -10.06 -28.31 15.78
N SER A 127 -10.28 -29.32 14.93
CA SER A 127 -9.27 -29.76 13.99
C SER A 127 -8.91 -28.61 13.04
N GLY A 128 -7.64 -28.43 12.82
CA GLY A 128 -7.17 -27.37 11.93
C GLY A 128 -5.86 -27.73 11.25
N GLU A 129 -5.57 -26.99 10.23
CA GLU A 129 -4.33 -27.08 9.49
C GLU A 129 -3.76 -25.69 9.27
N THR A 130 -2.46 -25.55 9.50
CA THR A 130 -1.70 -24.39 9.05
C THR A 130 -0.63 -24.84 8.06
N SER A 131 -0.57 -24.18 6.92
CA SER A 131 0.56 -24.34 6.01
C SER A 131 1.32 -23.01 5.89
N THR A 132 2.64 -23.10 5.86
CA THR A 132 3.51 -21.92 5.64
C THR A 132 4.39 -22.21 4.43
N LYS A 133 4.35 -21.29 3.46
CA LYS A 133 5.14 -21.39 2.24
C LYS A 133 6.08 -20.19 2.13
N VAL A 134 7.31 -20.40 1.72
CA VAL A 134 8.31 -19.37 1.48
C VAL A 134 8.65 -19.38 0.00
N TYR A 135 8.67 -18.20 -0.62
CA TYR A 135 8.91 -18.02 -2.04
C TYR A 135 10.25 -17.29 -2.29
N ASP A 136 10.83 -17.50 -3.48
CA ASP A 136 12.11 -16.92 -3.88
C ASP A 136 12.08 -15.39 -4.05
N ASN A 137 10.91 -14.81 -4.22
CA ASN A 137 10.68 -13.36 -4.23
C ASN A 137 10.55 -12.75 -2.81
N GLY A 138 10.82 -13.52 -1.76
CA GLY A 138 10.79 -13.11 -0.37
C GLY A 138 9.39 -13.09 0.26
N VAL A 139 8.34 -13.36 -0.49
CA VAL A 139 6.98 -13.49 0.06
C VAL A 139 6.90 -14.75 0.93
N ILE A 140 6.22 -14.62 2.06
CA ILE A 140 5.88 -15.74 2.93
C ILE A 140 4.36 -15.80 3.01
N SER A 141 3.75 -16.91 2.59
CA SER A 141 2.32 -17.14 2.79
C SER A 141 2.07 -18.06 3.97
N LYS A 142 0.98 -17.78 4.68
CA LYS A 142 0.45 -18.64 5.72
C LYS A 142 -1.03 -18.86 5.45
N THR A 143 -1.43 -20.10 5.36
CA THR A 143 -2.81 -20.50 5.17
C THR A 143 -3.28 -21.20 6.42
N PHE A 144 -4.44 -20.82 6.93
CA PHE A 144 -5.09 -21.44 8.06
C PHE A 144 -6.45 -22.01 7.61
N PHE A 145 -6.70 -23.26 7.92
CA PHE A 145 -8.00 -23.92 7.81
C PHE A 145 -8.39 -24.39 9.19
N GLY A 146 -9.48 -23.88 9.72
CA GLY A 146 -9.94 -24.22 11.07
C GLY A 146 -11.45 -24.39 11.16
N GLY A 147 -11.89 -25.39 11.93
CA GLY A 147 -13.30 -25.65 12.14
C GLY A 147 -14.03 -26.05 10.86
N LYS A 148 -15.35 -25.85 10.85
CA LYS A 148 -16.16 -26.20 9.68
C LYS A 148 -16.10 -25.16 8.55
N VAL A 149 -15.58 -23.93 8.81
CA VAL A 149 -15.94 -22.82 7.93
C VAL A 149 -14.98 -21.61 7.90
N SER A 150 -13.79 -21.66 8.44
CA SER A 150 -12.86 -20.52 8.32
C SER A 150 -11.64 -20.88 7.47
N HIS A 151 -11.41 -20.07 6.45
CA HIS A 151 -10.21 -20.08 5.64
C HIS A 151 -9.57 -18.70 5.69
N GLU A 152 -8.37 -18.62 6.23
CA GLU A 152 -7.55 -17.41 6.23
C GLU A 152 -6.29 -17.66 5.43
N GLU A 153 -5.99 -16.77 4.50
CA GLU A 153 -4.73 -16.74 3.78
C GLU A 153 -4.04 -15.41 4.03
N SER A 154 -2.84 -15.44 4.56
CA SER A 154 -2.04 -14.25 4.84
C SER A 154 -0.68 -14.30 4.17
N PHE A 155 -0.21 -13.13 3.73
CA PHE A 155 1.05 -12.95 3.00
C PHE A 155 1.88 -11.87 3.67
N LEU A 156 3.10 -12.19 4.05
CA LEU A 156 4.11 -11.20 4.43
C LEU A 156 4.87 -10.76 3.17
N ILE A 157 4.88 -9.45 2.92
CA ILE A 157 5.51 -8.82 1.76
C ILE A 157 6.65 -7.93 2.26
N PRO A 158 7.91 -8.40 2.19
CA PRO A 158 9.03 -7.78 2.91
C PRO A 158 9.52 -6.47 2.29
N HIS A 159 9.14 -6.14 1.05
CA HIS A 159 9.68 -4.99 0.32
C HIS A 159 8.94 -3.67 0.56
N ILE A 160 7.92 -3.68 1.41
CA ILE A 160 7.15 -2.49 1.76
C ILE A 160 7.60 -2.02 3.13
N ALA A 161 8.47 -1.03 3.15
CA ALA A 161 9.11 -0.54 4.37
C ALA A 161 8.62 0.84 4.82
N SER A 162 7.89 1.59 3.98
CA SER A 162 7.42 2.93 4.33
C SER A 162 5.90 2.99 4.51
N LYS A 163 5.45 3.78 5.49
CA LYS A 163 4.01 4.07 5.67
C LYS A 163 3.38 4.64 4.41
N THR A 164 4.10 5.47 3.67
CA THR A 164 3.61 6.06 2.43
C THR A 164 3.33 5.01 1.37
N GLN A 165 4.25 4.06 1.15
CA GLN A 165 4.03 2.93 0.25
C GLN A 165 2.81 2.11 0.68
N PHE A 166 2.68 1.84 1.97
CA PHE A 166 1.56 1.14 2.56
C PHE A 166 0.23 1.85 2.25
N TYR A 167 0.13 3.17 2.47
CA TYR A 167 -1.06 3.94 2.15
C TYR A 167 -1.40 3.94 0.66
N LEU A 168 -0.41 4.07 -0.21
CA LEU A 168 -0.65 4.06 -1.66
C LEU A 168 -1.15 2.70 -2.15
N ILE A 169 -0.65 1.61 -1.56
CA ILE A 169 -1.14 0.26 -1.81
C ILE A 169 -2.58 0.09 -1.27
N ALA A 170 -2.83 0.55 -0.03
CA ALA A 170 -4.17 0.53 0.56
C ALA A 170 -5.18 1.25 -0.31
N LEU A 171 -4.85 2.44 -0.83
CA LEU A 171 -5.71 3.19 -1.73
C LEU A 171 -5.98 2.45 -3.05
N ARG A 172 -4.98 1.73 -3.58
CA ARG A 172 -5.16 0.91 -4.78
C ARG A 172 -6.13 -0.24 -4.52
N LEU A 173 -5.96 -0.96 -3.42
CA LEU A 173 -6.85 -2.04 -3.02
C LEU A 173 -8.26 -1.51 -2.76
N LEU A 174 -8.40 -0.37 -2.07
CA LEU A 174 -9.68 0.29 -1.86
C LEU A 174 -10.36 0.67 -3.18
N ALA A 175 -9.61 1.17 -4.16
CA ALA A 175 -10.17 1.49 -5.47
C ALA A 175 -10.61 0.24 -6.24
N LYS A 176 -9.97 -0.90 -6.01
CA LYS A 176 -10.32 -2.17 -6.64
C LYS A 176 -11.54 -2.83 -6.01
N TYR A 177 -11.60 -2.83 -4.69
CA TYR A 177 -12.59 -3.60 -3.91
C TYR A 177 -13.63 -2.73 -3.20
N GLY A 178 -13.36 -1.44 -3.03
CA GLY A 178 -14.17 -0.54 -2.19
C GLY A 178 -15.57 -0.23 -2.77
N SER A 179 -15.81 -0.46 -4.07
CA SER A 179 -17.14 -0.31 -4.67
C SER A 179 -18.10 -1.43 -4.23
N ASP A 180 -17.55 -2.57 -3.83
CA ASP A 180 -18.28 -3.77 -3.44
C ASP A 180 -18.36 -3.94 -1.92
N ALA A 181 -17.64 -3.05 -1.18
CA ALA A 181 -17.64 -3.04 0.28
C ALA A 181 -18.94 -2.38 0.80
N ASN A 182 -19.88 -3.18 1.30
CA ASN A 182 -21.14 -2.69 1.91
C ASN A 182 -20.97 -2.18 3.34
N GLU A 183 -19.91 -2.55 4.04
CA GLU A 183 -19.62 -2.07 5.40
C GLU A 183 -18.16 -1.65 5.53
N GLY A 184 -17.97 -0.39 5.59
CA GLY A 184 -16.90 0.43 6.12
C GLY A 184 -15.45 -0.08 6.09
N VAL A 185 -14.58 0.75 5.59
CA VAL A 185 -13.15 0.68 5.87
C VAL A 185 -12.94 1.01 7.35
N HIS A 186 -12.52 0.05 8.16
CA HIS A 186 -12.08 0.27 9.52
C HIS A 186 -10.59 0.60 9.53
N PHE A 187 -10.22 1.56 10.33
CA PHE A 187 -8.87 2.10 10.39
C PHE A 187 -8.42 2.22 11.83
N GLU A 188 -7.26 1.69 12.16
CA GLU A 188 -6.68 1.94 13.46
C GLU A 188 -6.02 3.31 13.53
N THR A 189 -6.09 3.94 14.70
CA THR A 189 -5.69 5.35 14.94
C THR A 189 -4.22 5.63 14.68
N ASP A 190 -3.36 4.61 14.61
CA ASP A 190 -1.94 4.74 14.28
C ASP A 190 -1.62 4.65 12.79
N GLY A 191 -2.64 4.36 11.96
CA GLY A 191 -2.50 4.29 10.52
C GLY A 191 -1.72 3.09 10.00
N SER A 192 -1.61 2.03 10.78
CA SER A 192 -0.87 0.81 10.42
C SER A 192 -1.75 -0.34 9.96
N TYR A 193 -3.06 -0.17 10.00
CA TYR A 193 -4.02 -1.23 9.73
C TYR A 193 -5.22 -0.73 8.93
N PHE A 194 -5.63 -1.49 7.91
CA PHE A 194 -6.86 -1.32 7.16
C PHE A 194 -7.62 -2.63 7.07
N PHE A 195 -8.92 -2.53 7.14
CA PHE A 195 -9.83 -3.66 7.08
C PHE A 195 -11.00 -3.35 6.14
N TRP A 196 -11.32 -4.27 5.24
CA TRP A 196 -12.49 -4.21 4.37
C TRP A 196 -13.31 -5.47 4.56
N VAL A 197 -14.62 -5.33 4.67
CA VAL A 197 -15.57 -6.43 4.56
C VAL A 197 -16.18 -6.36 3.17
N LEU A 198 -16.05 -7.44 2.42
CA LEU A 198 -16.68 -7.63 1.13
C LEU A 198 -17.89 -8.53 1.36
N THR A 199 -19.10 -7.98 1.26
CA THR A 199 -20.32 -8.77 1.29
C THR A 199 -20.70 -9.16 -0.13
N ASP A 200 -21.10 -10.40 -0.35
CA ASP A 200 -21.67 -10.82 -1.63
C ASP A 200 -23.04 -10.15 -1.84
N PRO A 201 -23.17 -9.21 -2.79
CA PRO A 201 -24.43 -8.52 -3.03
C PRO A 201 -25.52 -9.44 -3.60
N SER A 202 -25.18 -10.64 -4.08
CA SER A 202 -26.13 -11.61 -4.60
C SER A 202 -26.87 -12.38 -3.48
N GLY A 203 -26.27 -12.44 -2.28
CA GLY A 203 -26.79 -13.23 -1.16
C GLY A 203 -26.78 -14.73 -1.40
N GLU A 204 -26.17 -15.20 -2.49
CA GLU A 204 -26.10 -16.62 -2.83
C GLU A 204 -25.01 -17.36 -2.07
N ASN A 205 -23.97 -16.62 -1.64
CA ASN A 205 -22.91 -17.14 -0.78
C ASN A 205 -22.95 -16.42 0.57
N PRO A 206 -23.42 -17.07 1.64
CA PRO A 206 -23.57 -16.45 2.95
C PRO A 206 -22.23 -16.29 3.71
N GLY A 207 -21.10 -16.26 3.02
CA GLY A 207 -19.78 -16.05 3.61
C GLY A 207 -19.32 -14.60 3.46
N ASP A 208 -18.99 -13.96 4.57
CA ASP A 208 -18.31 -12.67 4.53
C ASP A 208 -16.85 -12.89 4.14
N GLN A 209 -16.39 -12.14 3.15
CA GLN A 209 -14.98 -12.05 2.81
C GLN A 209 -14.41 -10.78 3.44
N SER A 210 -13.26 -10.89 4.08
CA SER A 210 -12.57 -9.73 4.62
C SER A 210 -11.13 -9.64 4.12
N ILE A 211 -10.70 -8.42 3.83
CA ILE A 211 -9.32 -8.11 3.45
C ILE A 211 -8.71 -7.25 4.55
N HIS A 212 -7.55 -7.67 5.02
CA HIS A 212 -6.80 -6.95 6.01
C HIS A 212 -5.42 -6.61 5.45
N ILE A 213 -4.96 -5.41 5.67
CA ILE A 213 -3.55 -5.04 5.47
C ILE A 213 -3.02 -4.36 6.72
N SER A 214 -1.81 -4.71 7.10
CA SER A 214 -1.15 -4.12 8.26
C SER A 214 0.35 -3.97 8.01
N MET A 215 0.98 -3.02 8.71
CA MET A 215 2.43 -2.87 8.74
C MET A 215 3.02 -3.69 9.88
N SER A 216 4.09 -4.41 9.59
CA SER A 216 4.91 -5.09 10.57
C SER A 216 6.37 -4.63 10.46
N PRO A 217 7.23 -4.91 11.47
CA PRO A 217 8.68 -4.63 11.38
C PRO A 217 9.38 -5.33 10.21
N TYR A 218 8.75 -6.35 9.63
CA TYR A 218 9.32 -7.17 8.56
C TYR A 218 8.74 -6.87 7.17
N GLY A 219 7.77 -5.96 7.09
CA GLY A 219 7.09 -5.60 5.86
C GLY A 219 5.58 -5.46 6.04
N MET A 220 4.84 -5.44 4.95
CA MET A 220 3.39 -5.40 4.95
C MET A 220 2.82 -6.82 5.05
N VAL A 221 1.80 -7.01 5.88
CA VAL A 221 0.96 -8.21 5.91
C VAL A 221 -0.33 -7.92 5.16
N TYR A 222 -0.66 -8.74 4.20
CA TYR A 222 -1.94 -8.78 3.49
C TYR A 222 -2.63 -10.07 3.84
N SER A 223 -3.87 -10.03 4.31
CA SER A 223 -4.66 -11.21 4.64
C SER A 223 -6.02 -11.15 3.94
N HIS A 224 -6.48 -12.32 3.55
CA HIS A 224 -7.82 -12.56 3.06
C HIS A 224 -8.45 -13.65 3.92
N GLU A 225 -9.62 -13.37 4.48
CA GLU A 225 -10.37 -14.30 5.31
C GLU A 225 -11.75 -14.54 4.68
N GLU A 226 -12.12 -15.79 4.57
CA GLU A 226 -13.46 -16.22 4.18
C GLU A 226 -14.11 -16.94 5.37
N THR A 227 -15.20 -16.36 5.85
CA THR A 227 -16.03 -16.99 6.87
C THR A 227 -17.28 -17.52 6.17
N GLY A 228 -17.39 -18.84 6.03
CA GLY A 228 -18.60 -19.48 5.53
C GLY A 228 -19.55 -19.88 6.70
N CYS A 229 -20.82 -19.98 6.44
CA CYS A 229 -21.84 -20.51 7.38
C CYS A 229 -21.88 -22.03 7.40
#